data_9c35c1d2d2fbab22abb93f1fe79a4892
#
_entry.id   9c35c1d2d2fbab22abb93f1fe79a4892
#
_cell.length_a   1.000
_cell.length_b   1.000
_cell.length_c   1.000
_cell.angle_alpha   90.00
_cell.angle_beta   90.00
_cell.angle_gamma   90.00
#
_symmetry.space_group_name_H-M   'P 1'
#
loop_
_entity.id
_entity.type
_entity.pdbx_description
1 polymer ?
#
loop_
_entity_poly.entity_id
_entity_poly.type
_entity_poly.pdbx_seq_one_letter_code
_entity_poly.pdbx_strand_id
1 'polypeptide(L)'
;MEDKTRNDTERFSAALSMGHLTIHDYPELVIAIADVKAACAEANEALNLISKEQADAIVRATNDMATDLTHIPAISMTRIIGVPLNALVNDFLAEKSGIDVAILNLNQEAPAVTTAVRSLCVTRLFIQLTERARIFAADLEKKAIEFRDVVTVGRVGMRDSVPISIGAQFHAWSAGVRRNVERLETETAHWRTVSLGAGQLGTGAGIAPEFGHLATKKLAERTHLLLQEAEEQMDCISAHDALLLAHAHIQSLAAVIWRCTKDLCLMCSGPRCGLGEITFPAVAPGSSIMPGKINPTVGQMVKHVCDQINSNQTAMMGAVNTGWLGNGSVSTLPLKMVIDDAKLLTNTMELFNRKVLIGITAHPEHSAHFAEQSLSLARVLIPKVGIKAAQQVALWAQVNNTSVKNAAVELKVLSKDKADKIFNLSDLIRR
;
A
#
# COMPACT_ATOMS: atom_id res chain seq x y z
N MET A 1 -30.98 -38.02 0.89
CA MET A 1 -30.00 -37.89 1.98
C MET A 1 -28.73 -37.16 1.56
N GLU A 2 -28.35 -37.20 0.28
CA GLU A 2 -27.13 -36.52 -0.27
C GLU A 2 -27.22 -34.99 -0.23
N ASP A 3 -28.39 -34.40 -0.35
CA ASP A 3 -28.56 -32.95 -0.49
C ASP A 3 -28.41 -32.18 0.86
N LYS A 4 -28.72 -32.80 2.00
CA LYS A 4 -28.59 -32.19 3.33
C LYS A 4 -27.13 -32.15 3.82
N THR A 5 -26.36 -33.19 3.58
CA THR A 5 -24.96 -33.29 3.96
C THR A 5 -24.10 -32.31 3.14
N ARG A 6 -24.46 -32.08 1.88
CA ARG A 6 -23.80 -31.12 1.00
C ARG A 6 -23.99 -29.68 1.48
N ASN A 7 -25.22 -29.32 1.88
CA ASN A 7 -25.53 -27.98 2.40
C ASN A 7 -24.87 -27.68 3.75
N ASP A 8 -24.73 -28.64 4.64
CA ASP A 8 -24.08 -28.45 5.94
C ASP A 8 -22.56 -28.35 5.78
N THR A 9 -21.97 -29.09 4.84
CA THR A 9 -20.56 -29.02 4.52
C THR A 9 -20.21 -27.67 3.86
N GLU A 10 -21.05 -27.14 2.97
CA GLU A 10 -20.90 -25.80 2.39
C GLU A 10 -20.94 -24.70 3.43
N ARG A 11 -21.86 -24.77 4.42
CA ARG A 11 -21.97 -23.79 5.51
C ARG A 11 -20.78 -23.85 6.46
N PHE A 12 -20.31 -25.03 6.79
CA PHE A 12 -19.15 -25.23 7.66
C PHE A 12 -17.87 -24.74 7.00
N SER A 13 -17.71 -25.00 5.72
CA SER A 13 -16.58 -24.55 4.90
C SER A 13 -16.54 -23.05 4.74
N ALA A 14 -17.70 -22.40 4.50
CA ALA A 14 -17.79 -20.94 4.44
C ALA A 14 -17.40 -20.30 5.78
N ALA A 15 -17.75 -20.92 6.91
CA ALA A 15 -17.35 -20.45 8.23
C ALA A 15 -15.85 -20.60 8.46
N LEU A 16 -15.23 -21.73 8.08
CA LEU A 16 -13.80 -21.98 8.22
C LEU A 16 -12.93 -21.11 7.28
N SER A 17 -13.44 -20.82 6.09
CA SER A 17 -12.77 -19.96 5.12
C SER A 17 -13.08 -18.46 5.32
N MET A 18 -13.74 -18.09 6.42
CA MET A 18 -14.24 -16.74 6.67
C MET A 18 -15.14 -16.19 5.57
N GLY A 19 -15.83 -17.06 4.84
CA GLY A 19 -16.87 -16.75 3.88
C GLY A 19 -16.42 -16.21 2.52
N HIS A 20 -15.11 -16.02 2.26
CA HIS A 20 -14.67 -15.21 1.12
C HIS A 20 -13.41 -15.69 0.38
N LEU A 21 -12.95 -16.92 0.55
CA LEU A 21 -11.82 -17.40 -0.25
C LEU A 21 -12.34 -18.12 -1.51
N THR A 22 -12.79 -17.35 -2.48
CA THR A 22 -12.97 -17.84 -3.84
C THR A 22 -11.69 -17.52 -4.64
N ILE A 23 -11.26 -18.44 -5.47
CA ILE A 23 -10.09 -18.26 -6.36
C ILE A 23 -10.27 -17.05 -7.29
N HIS A 24 -11.50 -16.75 -7.67
CA HIS A 24 -11.80 -15.56 -8.47
C HIS A 24 -11.43 -14.25 -7.76
N ASP A 25 -11.41 -14.24 -6.42
CA ASP A 25 -11.03 -13.07 -5.64
C ASP A 25 -9.50 -12.94 -5.51
N TYR A 26 -8.76 -14.05 -5.74
CA TYR A 26 -7.31 -14.13 -5.54
C TYR A 26 -6.57 -14.76 -6.74
N PRO A 27 -6.69 -14.19 -7.95
CA PRO A 27 -6.01 -14.70 -9.15
C PRO A 27 -4.50 -14.78 -8.98
N GLU A 28 -3.91 -13.90 -8.19
CA GLU A 28 -2.49 -13.88 -7.87
C GLU A 28 -2.00 -15.16 -7.18
N LEU A 29 -2.82 -15.78 -6.33
CA LEU A 29 -2.51 -17.07 -5.71
C LEU A 29 -2.48 -18.20 -6.74
N VAL A 30 -3.46 -18.24 -7.62
CA VAL A 30 -3.56 -19.27 -8.68
C VAL A 30 -2.38 -19.15 -9.63
N ILE A 31 -2.06 -17.94 -10.08
CA ILE A 31 -0.90 -17.69 -10.96
C ILE A 31 0.39 -18.10 -10.28
N ALA A 32 0.56 -17.78 -8.99
CA ALA A 32 1.75 -18.17 -8.24
C ALA A 32 1.87 -19.69 -8.07
N ILE A 33 0.75 -20.39 -7.81
CA ILE A 33 0.75 -21.86 -7.75
C ILE A 33 1.09 -22.46 -9.12
N ALA A 34 0.52 -21.92 -10.21
CA ALA A 34 0.84 -22.36 -11.57
C ALA A 34 2.34 -22.26 -11.86
N ASP A 35 2.96 -21.13 -11.53
CA ASP A 35 4.38 -20.91 -11.72
C ASP A 35 5.23 -21.90 -10.91
N VAL A 36 4.88 -22.14 -9.64
CA VAL A 36 5.57 -23.11 -8.78
C VAL A 36 5.44 -24.53 -9.35
N LYS A 37 4.22 -24.95 -9.73
CA LYS A 37 3.97 -26.28 -10.29
C LYS A 37 4.73 -26.52 -11.59
N ALA A 38 4.75 -25.55 -12.49
CA ALA A 38 5.51 -25.61 -13.73
C ALA A 38 7.01 -25.73 -13.47
N ALA A 39 7.56 -24.89 -12.59
CA ALA A 39 8.98 -24.91 -12.25
C ALA A 39 9.40 -26.24 -11.60
N CYS A 40 8.55 -26.80 -10.74
CA CYS A 40 8.79 -28.11 -10.13
C CYS A 40 8.75 -29.26 -11.17
N ALA A 41 7.86 -29.21 -12.15
CA ALA A 41 7.79 -30.17 -13.24
C ALA A 41 9.08 -30.12 -14.10
N GLU A 42 9.54 -28.93 -14.46
CA GLU A 42 10.80 -28.74 -15.21
C GLU A 42 12.02 -29.17 -14.40
N ALA A 43 12.03 -29.01 -13.07
CA ALA A 43 13.10 -29.48 -12.21
C ALA A 43 13.11 -31.02 -12.11
N ASN A 44 11.93 -31.65 -11.97
CA ASN A 44 11.83 -33.12 -11.97
C ASN A 44 12.24 -33.73 -13.31
N GLU A 45 11.95 -33.09 -14.43
CA GLU A 45 12.40 -33.49 -15.75
C GLU A 45 13.94 -33.40 -15.85
N ALA A 46 14.53 -32.30 -15.42
CA ALA A 46 15.98 -32.09 -15.42
C ALA A 46 16.74 -33.16 -14.57
N LEU A 47 16.07 -33.69 -13.54
CA LEU A 47 16.57 -34.79 -12.72
C LEU A 47 16.24 -36.19 -13.29
N ASN A 48 15.60 -36.30 -14.45
CA ASN A 48 15.13 -37.53 -15.07
C ASN A 48 14.14 -38.33 -14.19
N LEU A 49 13.39 -37.67 -13.34
CA LEU A 49 12.38 -38.28 -12.47
C LEU A 49 11.00 -38.39 -13.16
N ILE A 50 10.75 -37.54 -14.14
CA ILE A 50 9.60 -37.60 -15.05
C ILE A 50 10.08 -37.43 -16.49
N SER A 51 9.28 -37.88 -17.47
CA SER A 51 9.63 -37.67 -18.88
C SER A 51 9.39 -36.23 -19.32
N LYS A 52 10.04 -35.84 -20.41
CA LYS A 52 9.83 -34.52 -21.03
C LYS A 52 8.38 -34.31 -21.44
N GLU A 53 7.73 -35.34 -21.98
CA GLU A 53 6.33 -35.29 -22.38
C GLU A 53 5.41 -34.99 -21.17
N GLN A 54 5.72 -35.59 -20.01
CA GLN A 54 4.99 -35.32 -18.76
C GLN A 54 5.22 -33.90 -18.28
N ALA A 55 6.46 -33.42 -18.25
CA ALA A 55 6.76 -32.03 -17.86
C ALA A 55 6.07 -31.02 -18.78
N ASP A 56 6.17 -31.20 -20.10
CA ASP A 56 5.52 -30.33 -21.08
C ASP A 56 3.99 -30.32 -20.95
N ALA A 57 3.38 -31.46 -20.61
CA ALA A 57 1.92 -31.53 -20.38
C ALA A 57 1.51 -30.74 -19.13
N ILE A 58 2.29 -30.86 -18.03
CA ILE A 58 2.06 -30.10 -16.80
C ILE A 58 2.23 -28.60 -17.06
N VAL A 59 3.31 -28.19 -17.73
CA VAL A 59 3.59 -26.78 -18.05
C VAL A 59 2.49 -26.18 -18.92
N ARG A 60 1.99 -26.90 -19.93
CA ARG A 60 0.85 -26.43 -20.73
C ARG A 60 -0.39 -26.22 -19.86
N ALA A 61 -0.76 -27.20 -19.04
CA ALA A 61 -1.94 -27.10 -18.16
C ALA A 61 -1.82 -25.95 -17.16
N THR A 62 -0.61 -25.68 -16.61
CA THR A 62 -0.39 -24.54 -15.72
C THR A 62 -0.49 -23.20 -16.45
N ASN A 63 -0.01 -23.10 -17.67
CA ASN A 63 -0.12 -21.89 -18.48
C ASN A 63 -1.59 -21.60 -18.85
N ASP A 64 -2.34 -22.63 -19.25
CA ASP A 64 -3.78 -22.51 -19.53
C ASP A 64 -4.54 -22.02 -18.28
N MET A 65 -4.21 -22.58 -17.12
CA MET A 65 -4.78 -22.15 -15.85
C MET A 65 -4.48 -20.67 -15.51
N ALA A 66 -3.26 -20.22 -15.77
CA ALA A 66 -2.84 -18.86 -15.48
C ALA A 66 -3.45 -17.83 -16.43
N THR A 67 -3.80 -18.22 -17.66
CA THR A 67 -4.36 -17.33 -18.68
C THR A 67 -5.88 -17.21 -18.62
N ASP A 68 -6.57 -18.26 -18.21
CA ASP A 68 -8.03 -18.26 -18.15
C ASP A 68 -8.58 -18.89 -16.88
N LEU A 69 -8.70 -18.06 -15.85
CA LEU A 69 -9.24 -18.45 -14.55
C LEU A 69 -10.76 -18.72 -14.58
N THR A 70 -11.47 -18.29 -15.65
CA THR A 70 -12.92 -18.42 -15.73
C THR A 70 -13.36 -19.83 -16.13
N HIS A 71 -12.48 -20.58 -16.77
CA HIS A 71 -12.73 -21.94 -17.25
C HIS A 71 -12.32 -23.04 -16.26
N ILE A 72 -12.10 -22.73 -15.00
CA ILE A 72 -11.74 -23.73 -13.99
C ILE A 72 -12.97 -24.10 -13.14
N PRO A 73 -13.80 -25.08 -13.56
CA PRO A 73 -15.00 -25.48 -12.83
C PRO A 73 -14.68 -26.00 -11.42
N ALA A 74 -13.57 -26.73 -11.28
CA ALA A 74 -13.11 -27.25 -10.00
C ALA A 74 -12.81 -26.14 -9.00
N ILE A 75 -12.36 -24.99 -9.46
CA ILE A 75 -12.03 -23.83 -8.61
C ILE A 75 -13.30 -23.08 -8.19
N SER A 76 -14.34 -23.08 -8.99
CA SER A 76 -15.66 -22.56 -8.60
C SER A 76 -16.32 -23.40 -7.50
N MET A 77 -15.89 -24.63 -7.34
CA MET A 77 -16.34 -25.55 -6.27
C MET A 77 -15.65 -25.28 -4.92
N THR A 78 -14.70 -24.36 -4.80
CA THR A 78 -14.10 -23.96 -3.50
C THR A 78 -15.10 -23.35 -2.54
N ARG A 79 -16.29 -23.04 -2.99
CA ARG A 79 -17.40 -22.78 -2.09
C ARG A 79 -17.73 -23.96 -1.17
N ILE A 80 -17.20 -25.12 -1.46
CA ILE A 80 -17.73 -26.38 -0.90
C ILE A 80 -16.81 -26.93 0.12
N ILE A 81 -15.83 -26.64 0.66
CA ILE A 81 -15.12 -27.37 1.75
C ILE A 81 -13.71 -26.81 1.90
N GLY A 82 -13.25 -26.60 3.09
CA GLY A 82 -11.87 -26.32 3.47
C GLY A 82 -10.81 -27.26 2.85
N VAL A 83 -10.95 -27.53 1.55
CA VAL A 83 -9.95 -28.22 0.75
C VAL A 83 -8.85 -27.23 0.48
N PRO A 84 -7.59 -27.55 0.81
CA PRO A 84 -6.47 -26.69 0.52
C PRO A 84 -6.45 -26.32 -0.97
N LEU A 85 -6.23 -25.05 -1.28
CA LEU A 85 -6.17 -24.55 -2.66
C LEU A 85 -5.28 -25.42 -3.56
N ASN A 86 -4.14 -25.91 -3.03
CA ASN A 86 -3.26 -26.81 -3.74
C ASN A 86 -3.94 -28.10 -4.21
N ALA A 87 -4.86 -28.69 -3.44
CA ALA A 87 -5.55 -29.90 -3.84
C ALA A 87 -6.46 -29.65 -5.04
N LEU A 88 -7.20 -28.55 -5.04
CA LEU A 88 -8.06 -28.18 -6.17
C LEU A 88 -7.28 -27.89 -7.45
N VAL A 89 -6.14 -27.22 -7.30
CA VAL A 89 -5.23 -26.98 -8.43
C VAL A 89 -4.68 -28.29 -8.95
N ASN A 90 -4.30 -29.23 -8.07
CA ASN A 90 -3.80 -30.55 -8.48
C ASN A 90 -4.87 -31.35 -9.24
N ASP A 91 -6.13 -31.36 -8.77
CA ASP A 91 -7.21 -32.06 -9.47
C ASP A 91 -7.44 -31.48 -10.87
N PHE A 92 -7.45 -30.15 -10.98
CA PHE A 92 -7.54 -29.46 -12.27
C PHE A 92 -6.37 -29.80 -13.19
N LEU A 93 -5.14 -29.73 -12.68
CA LEU A 93 -3.93 -30.02 -13.47
C LEU A 93 -3.90 -31.50 -13.92
N ALA A 94 -4.33 -32.44 -13.06
CA ALA A 94 -4.43 -33.84 -13.41
C ALA A 94 -5.43 -34.07 -14.54
N GLU A 95 -6.60 -33.47 -14.46
CA GLU A 95 -7.62 -33.54 -15.51
C GLU A 95 -7.11 -32.98 -16.85
N LYS A 96 -6.48 -31.79 -16.83
CA LYS A 96 -6.05 -31.09 -18.03
C LYS A 96 -4.78 -31.69 -18.67
N SER A 97 -3.83 -32.15 -17.86
CA SER A 97 -2.57 -32.72 -18.35
C SER A 97 -2.67 -34.21 -18.65
N GLY A 98 -3.65 -34.92 -18.07
CA GLY A 98 -3.70 -36.39 -18.08
C GLY A 98 -2.63 -37.06 -17.22
N ILE A 99 -2.01 -36.29 -16.31
CA ILE A 99 -0.88 -36.76 -15.45
C ILE A 99 -1.44 -37.07 -14.05
N ASP A 100 -1.03 -38.20 -13.49
CA ASP A 100 -1.41 -38.60 -12.13
C ASP A 100 -0.99 -37.56 -11.08
N VAL A 101 -1.85 -37.32 -10.07
CA VAL A 101 -1.60 -36.36 -9.00
C VAL A 101 -0.31 -36.68 -8.23
N ALA A 102 0.08 -37.96 -8.10
CA ALA A 102 1.33 -38.32 -7.44
C ALA A 102 2.57 -37.82 -8.21
N ILE A 103 2.50 -37.82 -9.54
CA ILE A 103 3.57 -37.27 -10.40
C ILE A 103 3.56 -35.75 -10.34
N LEU A 104 2.36 -35.12 -10.35
CA LEU A 104 2.20 -33.66 -10.21
C LEU A 104 2.80 -33.13 -8.91
N ASN A 105 2.80 -33.94 -7.85
CA ASN A 105 3.30 -33.56 -6.53
C ASN A 105 4.67 -34.10 -6.20
N LEU A 106 5.34 -34.74 -7.15
CA LEU A 106 6.67 -35.31 -6.92
C LEU A 106 7.65 -34.22 -6.42
N ASN A 107 8.31 -34.49 -5.28
CA ASN A 107 9.18 -33.56 -4.57
C ASN A 107 8.49 -32.26 -4.07
N GLN A 108 7.15 -32.19 -4.02
CA GLN A 108 6.39 -31.00 -3.70
C GLN A 108 5.56 -31.17 -2.42
N GLU A 109 6.18 -30.96 -1.29
CA GLU A 109 5.46 -30.94 -0.02
C GLU A 109 4.69 -29.61 0.17
N ALA A 110 3.48 -29.70 0.74
CA ALA A 110 2.58 -28.55 0.85
C ALA A 110 3.20 -27.32 1.56
N PRO A 111 3.96 -27.44 2.67
CA PRO A 111 4.59 -26.29 3.28
C PRO A 111 5.59 -25.57 2.38
N ALA A 112 6.42 -26.30 1.65
CA ALA A 112 7.39 -25.74 0.73
C ALA A 112 6.73 -25.00 -0.44
N VAL A 113 5.68 -25.59 -1.04
CA VAL A 113 4.90 -24.97 -2.10
C VAL A 113 4.19 -23.70 -1.60
N THR A 114 3.56 -23.77 -0.42
CA THR A 114 2.85 -22.63 0.17
C THR A 114 3.80 -21.47 0.43
N THR A 115 5.02 -21.73 0.91
CA THR A 115 6.05 -20.71 1.15
C THR A 115 6.46 -20.03 -0.15
N ALA A 116 6.71 -20.78 -1.22
CA ALA A 116 7.07 -20.22 -2.52
C ALA A 116 5.93 -19.39 -3.11
N VAL A 117 4.68 -19.86 -3.03
CA VAL A 117 3.49 -19.11 -3.45
C VAL A 117 3.35 -17.80 -2.68
N ARG A 118 3.49 -17.84 -1.35
CA ARG A 118 3.50 -16.66 -0.48
C ARG A 118 4.55 -15.65 -0.93
N SER A 119 5.77 -16.08 -1.13
CA SER A 119 6.90 -15.23 -1.56
C SER A 119 6.63 -14.57 -2.91
N LEU A 120 6.13 -15.31 -3.90
CA LEU A 120 5.76 -14.77 -5.21
C LEU A 120 4.63 -13.73 -5.11
N CYS A 121 3.57 -14.03 -4.36
CA CYS A 121 2.42 -13.12 -4.21
C CYS A 121 2.85 -11.81 -3.56
N VAL A 122 3.56 -11.87 -2.43
CA VAL A 122 3.99 -10.65 -1.73
C VAL A 122 4.98 -9.85 -2.58
N THR A 123 5.94 -10.50 -3.22
CA THR A 123 6.89 -9.83 -4.12
C THR A 123 6.18 -9.06 -5.24
N ARG A 124 5.24 -9.70 -5.94
CA ARG A 124 4.49 -9.08 -7.04
C ARG A 124 3.61 -7.93 -6.57
N LEU A 125 2.92 -8.11 -5.47
CA LEU A 125 2.08 -7.06 -4.87
C LEU A 125 2.91 -5.85 -4.43
N PHE A 126 4.07 -6.09 -3.83
CA PHE A 126 4.95 -5.00 -3.39
C PHE A 126 5.58 -4.25 -4.57
N ILE A 127 5.91 -4.93 -5.66
CA ILE A 127 6.35 -4.27 -6.90
C ILE A 127 5.24 -3.33 -7.41
N GLN A 128 3.98 -3.79 -7.46
CA GLN A 128 2.85 -2.98 -7.91
C GLN A 128 2.55 -1.81 -6.96
N LEU A 129 2.53 -2.07 -5.65
CA LEU A 129 2.30 -1.06 -4.62
C LEU A 129 3.39 0.03 -4.66
N THR A 130 4.66 -0.39 -4.79
CA THR A 130 5.82 0.51 -4.87
C THR A 130 5.74 1.40 -6.10
N GLU A 131 5.41 0.83 -7.26
CA GLU A 131 5.27 1.62 -8.49
C GLU A 131 4.12 2.62 -8.38
N ARG A 132 3.00 2.23 -7.81
CA ARG A 132 1.87 3.14 -7.58
C ARG A 132 2.25 4.26 -6.59
N ALA A 133 2.98 3.94 -5.54
CA ALA A 133 3.47 4.94 -4.58
C ALA A 133 4.48 5.92 -5.21
N ARG A 134 5.34 5.46 -6.13
CA ARG A 134 6.23 6.34 -6.91
C ARG A 134 5.45 7.33 -7.77
N ILE A 135 4.45 6.84 -8.52
CA ILE A 135 3.58 7.71 -9.33
C ILE A 135 2.89 8.75 -8.44
N PHE A 136 2.34 8.33 -7.31
CA PHE A 136 1.68 9.21 -6.37
C PHE A 136 2.65 10.28 -5.81
N ALA A 137 3.86 9.90 -5.42
CA ALA A 137 4.90 10.83 -4.98
C ALA A 137 5.32 11.82 -6.06
N ALA A 138 5.45 11.36 -7.31
CA ALA A 138 5.81 12.20 -8.45
C ALA A 138 4.72 13.24 -8.75
N ASP A 139 3.44 12.88 -8.63
CA ASP A 139 2.35 13.82 -8.87
C ASP A 139 2.17 14.81 -7.71
N LEU A 140 2.47 14.41 -6.47
CA LEU A 140 2.64 15.37 -5.35
C LEU A 140 3.77 16.37 -5.63
N GLU A 141 4.89 15.93 -6.19
CA GLU A 141 6.01 16.80 -6.53
C GLU A 141 5.67 17.77 -7.67
N LYS A 142 4.90 17.34 -8.69
CA LYS A 142 4.38 18.25 -9.73
C LYS A 142 3.53 19.36 -9.12
N LYS A 143 2.65 19.02 -8.17
CA LYS A 143 1.85 20.01 -7.43
C LYS A 143 2.72 20.90 -6.52
N ALA A 144 3.79 20.36 -5.95
CA ALA A 144 4.76 21.15 -5.19
C ALA A 144 5.39 22.23 -6.06
N ILE A 145 5.78 21.89 -7.29
CA ILE A 145 6.35 22.85 -8.25
C ILE A 145 5.28 23.87 -8.70
N GLU A 146 4.05 23.41 -9.02
CA GLU A 146 2.93 24.27 -9.43
C GLU A 146 2.58 25.32 -8.35
N PHE A 147 2.59 24.95 -7.09
CA PHE A 147 2.19 25.81 -5.96
C PHE A 147 3.38 26.38 -5.17
N ARG A 148 4.59 26.33 -5.72
CA ARG A 148 5.82 26.75 -5.02
C ARG A 148 5.79 28.21 -4.55
N ASP A 149 5.12 29.07 -5.31
CA ASP A 149 5.04 30.51 -5.05
C ASP A 149 3.69 30.91 -4.39
N VAL A 150 2.80 29.95 -4.10
CA VAL A 150 1.52 30.20 -3.43
C VAL A 150 1.74 30.27 -1.93
N VAL A 151 1.73 31.47 -1.38
CA VAL A 151 1.97 31.72 0.05
C VAL A 151 0.73 31.39 0.87
N THR A 152 0.95 30.76 2.02
CA THR A 152 -0.08 30.60 3.06
C THR A 152 0.54 30.72 4.45
N VAL A 153 -0.31 30.76 5.50
CA VAL A 153 0.15 30.68 6.89
C VAL A 153 0.47 29.22 7.25
N GLY A 154 1.67 28.98 7.76
CA GLY A 154 2.00 27.70 8.39
C GLY A 154 1.17 27.51 9.67
N ARG A 155 0.83 26.27 10.00
CA ARG A 155 0.04 25.94 11.22
C ARG A 155 0.78 24.90 12.05
N VAL A 156 0.85 25.15 13.35
CA VAL A 156 1.42 24.23 14.35
C VAL A 156 0.36 24.02 15.44
N GLY A 157 -0.10 22.78 15.62
CA GLY A 157 -1.20 22.50 16.54
C GLY A 157 -2.47 23.29 16.21
N MET A 158 -2.78 23.46 14.91
CA MET A 158 -3.89 24.27 14.39
C MET A 158 -3.81 25.79 14.73
N ARG A 159 -2.67 26.25 15.22
CA ARG A 159 -2.41 27.67 15.48
C ARG A 159 -1.50 28.24 14.40
N ASP A 160 -1.67 29.55 14.11
CA ASP A 160 -0.86 30.26 13.12
C ASP A 160 0.63 30.21 13.45
N SER A 161 1.42 30.03 12.40
CA SER A 161 2.88 30.05 12.47
C SER A 161 3.43 30.94 11.35
N VAL A 162 4.70 30.77 11.03
CA VAL A 162 5.37 31.55 9.97
C VAL A 162 4.78 31.22 8.59
N PRO A 163 4.89 32.14 7.62
CA PRO A 163 4.48 31.85 6.24
C PRO A 163 5.24 30.68 5.65
N ILE A 164 4.54 29.89 4.85
CA ILE A 164 5.09 28.81 4.05
C ILE A 164 4.50 28.89 2.64
N SER A 165 5.05 28.17 1.68
CA SER A 165 4.33 27.93 0.42
C SER A 165 3.45 26.67 0.52
N ILE A 166 2.33 26.67 -0.17
CA ILE A 166 1.51 25.46 -0.34
C ILE A 166 2.36 24.39 -1.02
N GLY A 167 3.20 24.76 -2.01
CA GLY A 167 4.12 23.84 -2.66
C GLY A 167 5.08 23.14 -1.71
N ALA A 168 5.63 23.84 -0.69
CA ALA A 168 6.48 23.22 0.32
C ALA A 168 5.74 22.13 1.12
N GLN A 169 4.44 22.30 1.36
CA GLN A 169 3.63 21.28 2.02
C GLN A 169 3.46 20.03 1.14
N PHE A 170 3.19 20.20 -0.17
CA PHE A 170 3.13 19.09 -1.12
C PHE A 170 4.47 18.35 -1.25
N HIS A 171 5.59 19.10 -1.29
CA HIS A 171 6.92 18.52 -1.30
C HIS A 171 7.20 17.66 -0.05
N ALA A 172 6.80 18.13 1.13
CA ALA A 172 6.94 17.37 2.37
C ALA A 172 6.13 16.06 2.37
N TRP A 173 4.92 16.05 1.79
CA TRP A 173 4.14 14.82 1.61
C TRP A 173 4.78 13.88 0.60
N SER A 174 5.25 14.40 -0.54
CA SER A 174 6.00 13.61 -1.54
C SER A 174 7.21 12.92 -0.89
N ALA A 175 8.01 13.64 -0.09
CA ALA A 175 9.14 13.08 0.62
C ALA A 175 8.73 11.96 1.60
N GLY A 176 7.57 12.08 2.26
CA GLY A 176 7.01 11.04 3.12
C GLY A 176 6.68 9.76 2.35
N VAL A 177 6.09 9.88 1.16
CA VAL A 177 5.77 8.73 0.29
C VAL A 177 7.06 8.09 -0.25
N ARG A 178 8.02 8.87 -0.72
CA ARG A 178 9.32 8.35 -1.21
C ARG A 178 10.05 7.50 -0.17
N ARG A 179 10.08 7.92 1.10
CA ARG A 179 10.67 7.10 2.18
C ARG A 179 9.95 5.76 2.36
N ASN A 180 8.66 5.68 2.10
CA ASN A 180 7.94 4.40 2.12
C ASN A 180 8.21 3.56 0.87
N VAL A 181 8.42 4.18 -0.29
CA VAL A 181 8.90 3.48 -1.49
C VAL A 181 10.23 2.76 -1.20
N GLU A 182 11.21 3.46 -0.65
CA GLU A 182 12.52 2.87 -0.29
C GLU A 182 12.38 1.68 0.69
N ARG A 183 11.48 1.79 1.67
CA ARG A 183 11.20 0.70 2.62
C ARG A 183 10.56 -0.50 1.94
N LEU A 184 9.58 -0.28 1.06
CA LEU A 184 8.92 -1.35 0.30
C LEU A 184 9.89 -2.05 -0.65
N GLU A 185 10.82 -1.32 -1.28
CA GLU A 185 11.88 -1.91 -2.12
C GLU A 185 12.80 -2.84 -1.32
N THR A 186 13.22 -2.38 -0.15
CA THR A 186 14.05 -3.16 0.77
C THR A 186 13.31 -4.42 1.22
N GLU A 187 12.05 -4.28 1.64
CA GLU A 187 11.20 -5.40 2.05
C GLU A 187 10.95 -6.38 0.92
N THR A 188 10.70 -5.89 -0.30
CA THR A 188 10.51 -6.75 -1.48
C THR A 188 11.71 -7.66 -1.73
N ALA A 189 12.92 -7.21 -1.42
CA ALA A 189 14.11 -8.03 -1.57
C ALA A 189 14.14 -9.23 -0.60
N HIS A 190 13.61 -9.09 0.61
CA HIS A 190 13.50 -10.16 1.60
C HIS A 190 12.53 -11.28 1.15
N TRP A 191 11.52 -10.95 0.38
CA TRP A 191 10.54 -11.89 -0.15
C TRP A 191 11.00 -12.73 -1.35
N ARG A 192 12.25 -12.59 -1.77
CA ARG A 192 12.85 -13.38 -2.87
C ARG A 192 13.36 -14.74 -2.44
N THR A 193 13.17 -15.12 -1.18
CA THR A 193 13.63 -16.39 -0.62
C THR A 193 12.50 -17.42 -0.67
N VAL A 194 12.81 -18.63 -1.15
CA VAL A 194 11.89 -19.77 -1.27
C VAL A 194 12.53 -21.05 -0.72
N SER A 195 11.73 -22.07 -0.40
CA SER A 195 12.18 -23.31 0.23
C SER A 195 11.64 -24.55 -0.47
N LEU A 196 11.72 -24.62 -1.80
CA LEU A 196 11.13 -25.72 -2.59
C LEU A 196 11.75 -27.08 -2.30
N GLY A 197 13.01 -27.14 -1.84
CA GLY A 197 13.68 -28.36 -1.40
C GLY A 197 13.48 -28.74 0.07
N ALA A 198 12.70 -27.96 0.82
CA ALA A 198 12.55 -28.12 2.27
C ALA A 198 11.88 -29.42 2.72
N GLY A 199 11.07 -30.03 1.88
CA GLY A 199 10.21 -31.15 2.30
C GLY A 199 9.14 -30.68 3.29
N GLN A 200 8.70 -31.59 4.15
CA GLN A 200 7.59 -31.33 5.08
C GLN A 200 7.99 -30.40 6.24
N LEU A 201 9.22 -30.50 6.72
CA LEU A 201 9.69 -29.80 7.95
C LEU A 201 11.02 -29.04 7.75
N GLY A 202 11.43 -28.78 6.54
CA GLY A 202 12.68 -28.05 6.29
C GLY A 202 13.94 -28.92 6.27
N THR A 203 13.82 -30.26 6.39
CA THR A 203 14.98 -31.18 6.44
C THR A 203 15.34 -31.75 5.09
N GLY A 204 14.52 -31.54 4.06
CA GLY A 204 14.67 -32.16 2.75
C GLY A 204 14.45 -33.69 2.73
N ALA A 205 13.97 -34.28 3.83
CA ALA A 205 13.72 -35.71 3.90
C ALA A 205 12.68 -36.15 2.87
N GLY A 206 13.03 -37.11 2.02
CA GLY A 206 12.17 -37.61 0.94
C GLY A 206 12.18 -36.75 -0.34
N ILE A 207 12.94 -35.68 -0.39
CA ILE A 207 13.15 -34.85 -1.58
C ILE A 207 14.40 -35.28 -2.31
N ALA A 208 14.37 -35.35 -3.63
CA ALA A 208 15.52 -35.65 -4.43
C ALA A 208 16.65 -34.63 -4.26
N PRO A 209 17.90 -35.04 -4.15
CA PRO A 209 19.04 -34.13 -4.16
C PRO A 209 18.97 -33.16 -5.32
N GLU A 210 19.46 -31.92 -5.13
CA GLU A 210 19.47 -30.84 -6.13
C GLU A 210 18.07 -30.33 -6.57
N PHE A 211 16.95 -30.97 -6.16
CA PHE A 211 15.61 -30.55 -6.59
C PHE A 211 15.31 -29.12 -6.18
N GLY A 212 15.57 -28.76 -4.92
CA GLY A 212 15.31 -27.41 -4.41
C GLY A 212 16.01 -26.32 -5.22
N HIS A 213 17.32 -26.58 -5.51
CA HIS A 213 18.12 -25.65 -6.31
C HIS A 213 17.58 -25.49 -7.74
N LEU A 214 17.30 -26.62 -8.40
CA LEU A 214 16.78 -26.61 -9.78
C LEU A 214 15.39 -25.98 -9.86
N ALA A 215 14.48 -26.33 -8.94
CA ALA A 215 13.13 -25.76 -8.90
C ALA A 215 13.16 -24.26 -8.64
N THR A 216 14.01 -23.78 -7.72
CA THR A 216 14.19 -22.35 -7.46
C THR A 216 14.73 -21.62 -8.70
N LYS A 217 15.74 -22.21 -9.37
CA LYS A 217 16.29 -21.65 -10.61
C LYS A 217 15.24 -21.57 -11.72
N LYS A 218 14.48 -22.65 -11.95
CA LYS A 218 13.39 -22.68 -12.93
C LYS A 218 12.29 -21.66 -12.61
N LEU A 219 11.94 -21.53 -11.34
CA LEU A 219 10.97 -20.55 -10.89
C LEU A 219 11.47 -19.12 -11.12
N ALA A 220 12.74 -18.83 -10.85
CA ALA A 220 13.36 -17.55 -11.13
C ALA A 220 13.37 -17.21 -12.63
N GLU A 221 13.74 -18.17 -13.49
CA GLU A 221 13.71 -18.03 -14.94
C GLU A 221 12.29 -17.73 -15.46
N ARG A 222 11.30 -18.48 -14.98
CA ARG A 222 9.89 -18.34 -15.37
C ARG A 222 9.26 -17.03 -14.93
N THR A 223 9.56 -16.58 -13.73
CA THR A 223 8.93 -15.38 -13.13
C THR A 223 9.71 -14.09 -13.39
N HIS A 224 10.93 -14.21 -13.91
CA HIS A 224 11.89 -13.09 -14.04
C HIS A 224 12.19 -12.38 -12.71
N LEU A 225 12.07 -13.11 -11.59
CA LEU A 225 12.41 -12.64 -10.26
C LEU A 225 13.76 -13.20 -9.82
N LEU A 226 14.50 -12.41 -9.04
CA LEU A 226 15.77 -12.83 -8.45
C LEU A 226 15.49 -13.71 -7.22
N LEU A 227 15.08 -14.96 -7.42
CA LEU A 227 14.78 -15.89 -6.33
C LEU A 227 16.02 -16.64 -5.88
N GLN A 228 16.06 -16.98 -4.60
CA GLN A 228 17.12 -17.76 -3.97
C GLN A 228 16.54 -18.76 -2.97
N GLU A 229 17.27 -19.83 -2.69
CA GLU A 229 16.89 -20.76 -1.64
C GLU A 229 17.09 -20.13 -0.27
N ALA A 230 16.23 -20.50 0.68
CA ALA A 230 16.38 -20.14 2.08
C ALA A 230 17.61 -20.83 2.67
N GLU A 231 18.44 -20.10 3.42
CA GLU A 231 19.54 -20.64 4.20
C GLU A 231 19.00 -21.57 5.30
N GLU A 232 17.98 -21.09 6.04
CA GLU A 232 17.27 -21.84 7.06
C GLU A 232 15.88 -22.25 6.57
N GLN A 233 15.80 -23.45 6.00
CA GLN A 233 14.58 -23.94 5.36
C GLN A 233 13.46 -24.25 6.37
N MET A 234 13.81 -24.77 7.57
CA MET A 234 12.82 -25.06 8.62
C MET A 234 12.15 -23.78 9.12
N ASP A 235 12.91 -22.72 9.35
CA ASP A 235 12.38 -21.42 9.74
C ASP A 235 11.50 -20.84 8.62
N CYS A 236 11.99 -20.83 7.40
CA CYS A 236 11.29 -20.28 6.24
C CYS A 236 9.90 -20.90 6.01
N ILE A 237 9.70 -22.19 6.28
CA ILE A 237 8.38 -22.86 6.13
C ILE A 237 7.50 -22.74 7.38
N SER A 238 8.04 -22.41 8.54
CA SER A 238 7.29 -22.38 9.81
C SER A 238 7.00 -20.98 10.32
N ALA A 239 7.84 -19.99 10.05
CA ALA A 239 7.69 -18.63 10.52
C ALA A 239 6.71 -17.80 9.67
N HIS A 240 5.98 -16.90 10.36
CA HIS A 240 5.00 -15.98 9.74
C HIS A 240 5.25 -14.52 10.09
N ASP A 241 6.27 -14.21 10.86
CA ASP A 241 6.65 -12.86 11.25
C ASP A 241 6.95 -11.95 10.06
N ALA A 242 7.47 -12.50 8.96
CA ALA A 242 7.65 -11.77 7.71
C ALA A 242 6.32 -11.19 7.16
N LEU A 243 5.19 -11.90 7.29
CA LEU A 243 3.87 -11.38 6.89
C LEU A 243 3.42 -10.22 7.79
N LEU A 244 3.73 -10.27 9.10
CA LEU A 244 3.47 -9.16 10.00
C LEU A 244 4.26 -7.91 9.58
N LEU A 245 5.53 -8.07 9.26
CA LEU A 245 6.39 -6.97 8.81
C LEU A 245 5.93 -6.42 7.46
N ALA A 246 5.61 -7.28 6.51
CA ALA A 246 5.06 -6.89 5.21
C ALA A 246 3.81 -6.02 5.38
N HIS A 247 2.87 -6.46 6.23
CA HIS A 247 1.66 -5.68 6.51
C HIS A 247 1.98 -4.34 7.22
N ALA A 248 2.96 -4.30 8.12
CA ALA A 248 3.40 -3.08 8.79
C ALA A 248 3.95 -2.04 7.78
N HIS A 249 4.60 -2.47 6.70
CA HIS A 249 5.03 -1.57 5.63
C HIS A 249 3.83 -0.99 4.85
N ILE A 250 2.80 -1.80 4.57
CA ILE A 250 1.54 -1.32 3.97
C ILE A 250 0.89 -0.28 4.89
N GLN A 251 0.80 -0.58 6.20
CA GLN A 251 0.26 0.33 7.20
C GLN A 251 1.04 1.65 7.28
N SER A 252 2.38 1.59 7.24
CA SER A 252 3.23 2.79 7.24
C SER A 252 2.96 3.70 6.05
N LEU A 253 2.81 3.13 4.86
CA LEU A 253 2.43 3.88 3.66
C LEU A 253 1.02 4.47 3.79
N ALA A 254 0.03 3.66 4.24
CA ALA A 254 -1.34 4.12 4.47
C ALA A 254 -1.40 5.31 5.44
N ALA A 255 -0.60 5.29 6.51
CA ALA A 255 -0.53 6.40 7.47
C ALA A 255 -0.04 7.71 6.82
N VAL A 256 0.93 7.66 5.91
CA VAL A 256 1.42 8.84 5.18
C VAL A 256 0.35 9.33 4.19
N ILE A 257 -0.30 8.43 3.46
CA ILE A 257 -1.40 8.77 2.53
C ILE A 257 -2.55 9.44 3.28
N TRP A 258 -2.95 8.87 4.43
CA TRP A 258 -4.00 9.46 5.26
C TRP A 258 -3.62 10.84 5.79
N ARG A 259 -2.39 11.02 6.31
CA ARG A 259 -1.91 12.33 6.76
C ARG A 259 -2.02 13.38 5.66
N CYS A 260 -1.54 13.07 4.46
CA CYS A 260 -1.63 13.94 3.29
C CYS A 260 -3.10 14.27 2.96
N THR A 261 -3.94 13.26 2.82
CA THR A 261 -5.35 13.42 2.43
C THR A 261 -6.15 14.20 3.46
N LYS A 262 -5.91 13.95 4.75
CA LYS A 262 -6.57 14.69 5.84
C LYS A 262 -6.26 16.17 5.77
N ASP A 263 -5.00 16.54 5.60
CA ASP A 263 -4.58 17.93 5.52
C ASP A 263 -5.14 18.61 4.25
N LEU A 264 -5.14 17.91 3.11
CA LEU A 264 -5.77 18.39 1.88
C LEU A 264 -7.28 18.61 2.04
N CYS A 265 -8.01 17.70 2.70
CA CYS A 265 -9.44 17.88 2.99
C CYS A 265 -9.69 19.11 3.90
N LEU A 266 -8.80 19.36 4.86
CA LEU A 266 -8.88 20.53 5.72
C LEU A 266 -8.64 21.83 4.94
N MET A 267 -7.61 21.88 4.10
CA MET A 267 -7.31 23.02 3.23
C MET A 267 -8.43 23.33 2.23
N CYS A 268 -9.17 22.29 1.80
CA CYS A 268 -10.34 22.39 0.90
C CYS A 268 -11.64 22.77 1.63
N SER A 269 -11.64 22.87 2.95
CA SER A 269 -12.85 23.13 3.74
C SER A 269 -13.46 24.49 3.45
N GLY A 270 -14.77 24.60 3.49
CA GLY A 270 -15.50 25.85 3.25
C GLY A 270 -16.43 25.73 2.04
N PRO A 271 -16.34 26.63 1.03
CA PRO A 271 -15.27 27.60 0.71
C PRO A 271 -15.30 28.94 1.48
N ARG A 272 -16.40 29.29 2.13
CA ARG A 272 -16.54 30.62 2.78
C ARG A 272 -16.22 30.60 4.28
N CYS A 273 -16.56 29.50 4.96
CA CYS A 273 -16.48 29.36 6.42
C CYS A 273 -15.44 28.32 6.85
N GLY A 274 -14.49 28.00 5.99
CA GLY A 274 -13.38 27.10 6.25
C GLY A 274 -12.08 27.70 5.77
N LEU A 275 -11.05 26.84 5.56
CA LEU A 275 -9.76 27.33 5.10
C LEU A 275 -9.78 27.79 3.64
N GLY A 276 -10.44 27.03 2.75
CA GLY A 276 -10.62 27.44 1.35
C GLY A 276 -9.34 27.74 0.58
N GLU A 277 -8.20 27.21 1.00
CA GLU A 277 -6.88 27.48 0.40
C GLU A 277 -6.69 26.74 -0.94
N ILE A 278 -7.42 25.64 -1.10
CA ILE A 278 -7.42 24.82 -2.32
C ILE A 278 -8.84 24.38 -2.65
N THR A 279 -9.06 23.95 -3.89
CA THR A 279 -10.32 23.30 -4.33
C THR A 279 -10.02 21.93 -4.90
N PHE A 280 -10.84 20.93 -4.53
CA PHE A 280 -10.87 19.61 -5.14
C PHE A 280 -11.77 19.62 -6.39
N PRO A 281 -11.44 18.81 -7.41
CA PRO A 281 -12.38 18.54 -8.50
C PRO A 281 -13.69 17.97 -7.96
N ALA A 282 -14.81 18.33 -8.57
CA ALA A 282 -16.10 17.75 -8.27
C ALA A 282 -16.16 16.30 -8.81
N VAL A 283 -16.16 15.32 -7.93
CA VAL A 283 -16.14 13.88 -8.29
C VAL A 283 -17.49 13.20 -8.10
N ALA A 284 -18.40 13.87 -7.38
CA ALA A 284 -19.74 13.38 -7.12
C ALA A 284 -20.75 14.55 -7.27
N PRO A 285 -22.03 14.24 -7.50
CA PRO A 285 -23.07 15.25 -7.46
C PRO A 285 -23.05 15.96 -6.11
N GLY A 286 -23.26 17.27 -6.12
CA GLY A 286 -23.43 18.06 -4.90
C GLY A 286 -24.71 17.65 -4.14
N SER A 287 -24.93 18.30 -2.99
CA SER A 287 -26.16 18.11 -2.22
C SER A 287 -27.39 18.52 -3.03
N SER A 288 -28.44 17.70 -3.02
CA SER A 288 -29.70 17.99 -3.70
C SER A 288 -30.48 19.17 -3.08
N ILE A 289 -30.21 19.48 -1.81
CA ILE A 289 -30.93 20.52 -1.06
C ILE A 289 -30.05 21.71 -0.64
N MET A 290 -28.73 21.60 -0.82
CA MET A 290 -27.76 22.65 -0.50
C MET A 290 -26.92 22.98 -1.75
N PRO A 291 -27.32 23.95 -2.56
CA PRO A 291 -26.61 24.32 -3.78
C PRO A 291 -25.13 24.64 -3.49
N GLY A 292 -24.23 24.11 -4.31
CA GLY A 292 -22.79 24.35 -4.20
C GLY A 292 -22.07 23.52 -3.12
N LYS A 293 -22.76 22.67 -2.35
CA LYS A 293 -22.12 21.78 -1.38
C LYS A 293 -21.63 20.49 -2.08
N ILE A 294 -20.35 20.43 -2.33
CA ILE A 294 -19.67 19.25 -2.89
C ILE A 294 -18.73 18.69 -1.81
N ASN A 295 -19.04 17.49 -1.32
CA ASN A 295 -18.23 16.87 -0.28
C ASN A 295 -16.94 16.25 -0.88
N PRO A 296 -15.82 16.21 -0.12
CA PRO A 296 -14.60 15.55 -0.54
C PRO A 296 -14.70 14.01 -0.37
N THR A 297 -15.66 13.39 -1.07
CA THR A 297 -16.04 11.97 -0.89
C THR A 297 -14.87 11.01 -1.09
N VAL A 298 -14.00 11.27 -2.07
CA VAL A 298 -12.80 10.42 -2.29
C VAL A 298 -11.81 10.55 -1.14
N GLY A 299 -11.63 11.75 -0.58
CA GLY A 299 -10.81 11.95 0.62
C GLY A 299 -11.36 11.20 1.86
N GLN A 300 -12.69 11.19 2.02
CA GLN A 300 -13.35 10.41 3.08
C GLN A 300 -13.17 8.90 2.87
N MET A 301 -13.24 8.43 1.62
CA MET A 301 -12.96 7.03 1.28
C MET A 301 -11.53 6.64 1.66
N VAL A 302 -10.53 7.48 1.37
CA VAL A 302 -9.12 7.23 1.78
C VAL A 302 -9.03 7.02 3.28
N LYS A 303 -9.76 7.82 4.07
CA LYS A 303 -9.82 7.63 5.54
C LYS A 303 -10.28 6.22 5.91
N HIS A 304 -11.40 5.78 5.36
CA HIS A 304 -11.96 4.47 5.69
C HIS A 304 -11.02 3.31 5.30
N VAL A 305 -10.36 3.42 4.16
CA VAL A 305 -9.35 2.46 3.74
C VAL A 305 -8.18 2.40 4.73
N CYS A 306 -7.64 3.55 5.12
CA CYS A 306 -6.54 3.60 6.07
C CYS A 306 -6.94 3.09 7.47
N ASP A 307 -8.17 3.35 7.91
CA ASP A 307 -8.71 2.81 9.16
C ASP A 307 -8.83 1.28 9.10
N GLN A 308 -9.28 0.72 7.96
CA GLN A 308 -9.35 -0.72 7.75
C GLN A 308 -7.96 -1.38 7.83
N ILE A 309 -6.97 -0.82 7.12
CA ILE A 309 -5.58 -1.31 7.15
C ILE A 309 -5.02 -1.26 8.58
N ASN A 310 -5.27 -0.17 9.32
CA ASN A 310 -4.84 -0.05 10.71
C ASN A 310 -5.49 -1.12 11.62
N SER A 311 -6.76 -1.42 11.42
CA SER A 311 -7.48 -2.45 12.16
C SER A 311 -6.94 -3.84 11.84
N ASN A 312 -6.64 -4.11 10.59
CA ASN A 312 -6.07 -5.38 10.13
C ASN A 312 -4.66 -5.63 10.72
N GLN A 313 -3.85 -4.60 10.95
CA GLN A 313 -2.56 -4.75 11.62
C GLN A 313 -2.70 -5.34 13.04
N THR A 314 -3.74 -4.97 13.77
CA THR A 314 -4.02 -5.55 15.09
C THR A 314 -4.42 -7.02 14.96
N ALA A 315 -5.27 -7.35 13.99
CA ALA A 315 -5.67 -8.73 13.73
C ALA A 315 -4.49 -9.58 13.24
N MET A 316 -3.58 -9.00 12.44
CA MET A 316 -2.37 -9.64 11.96
C MET A 316 -1.48 -10.15 13.10
N MET A 317 -1.33 -9.38 14.17
CA MET A 317 -0.54 -9.79 15.35
C MET A 317 -1.04 -11.10 15.97
N GLY A 318 -2.37 -11.32 15.99
CA GLY A 318 -2.94 -12.60 16.43
C GLY A 318 -2.81 -13.71 15.38
N ALA A 319 -2.96 -13.36 14.11
CA ALA A 319 -2.99 -14.31 13.00
C ALA A 319 -1.62 -14.95 12.71
N VAL A 320 -0.51 -14.24 12.95
CA VAL A 320 0.84 -14.78 12.74
C VAL A 320 1.31 -15.70 13.86
N ASN A 321 0.68 -15.66 15.05
CA ASN A 321 0.97 -16.56 16.16
C ASN A 321 0.33 -17.94 15.96
N THR A 322 0.38 -18.46 14.75
CA THR A 322 -0.08 -19.79 14.38
C THR A 322 1.13 -20.67 14.10
N GLY A 323 0.92 -21.97 14.14
CA GLY A 323 1.99 -22.94 13.95
C GLY A 323 2.36 -23.65 15.26
N TRP A 324 2.62 -24.95 15.15
CA TRP A 324 2.92 -25.83 16.28
C TRP A 324 4.11 -26.67 15.91
N LEU A 325 5.21 -26.55 16.66
CA LEU A 325 6.39 -27.41 16.50
C LEU A 325 6.90 -27.52 15.05
N GLY A 326 7.06 -26.39 14.37
CA GLY A 326 7.57 -26.33 13.01
C GLY A 326 6.52 -26.47 11.89
N ASN A 327 5.22 -26.55 12.23
CA ASN A 327 4.16 -26.56 11.24
C ASN A 327 3.62 -25.15 10.97
N GLY A 328 4.06 -24.54 9.88
CA GLY A 328 3.61 -23.23 9.42
C GLY A 328 2.47 -23.27 8.40
N SER A 329 1.78 -24.40 8.24
CA SER A 329 0.79 -24.60 7.17
C SER A 329 -0.46 -23.70 7.22
N VAL A 330 -0.63 -22.85 8.26
CA VAL A 330 -1.83 -22.04 8.48
C VAL A 330 -1.55 -20.55 8.25
N SER A 331 -0.89 -20.21 7.15
CA SER A 331 -0.62 -18.80 6.80
C SER A 331 -1.71 -18.13 5.96
N THR A 332 -2.85 -18.77 5.77
CA THR A 332 -3.91 -18.30 4.85
C THR A 332 -4.47 -16.94 5.27
N LEU A 333 -4.80 -16.75 6.54
CA LEU A 333 -5.36 -15.50 7.02
C LEU A 333 -4.35 -14.32 6.97
N PRO A 334 -3.12 -14.47 7.48
CA PRO A 334 -2.11 -13.41 7.33
C PRO A 334 -1.82 -13.03 5.88
N LEU A 335 -1.67 -14.02 5.01
CA LEU A 335 -1.43 -13.77 3.58
C LEU A 335 -2.60 -13.05 2.92
N LYS A 336 -3.85 -13.48 3.22
CA LYS A 336 -5.07 -12.80 2.76
C LYS A 336 -5.06 -11.32 3.15
N MET A 337 -4.75 -10.99 4.39
CA MET A 337 -4.70 -9.60 4.88
C MET A 337 -3.66 -8.77 4.11
N VAL A 338 -2.48 -9.32 3.86
CA VAL A 338 -1.45 -8.63 3.06
C VAL A 338 -1.94 -8.39 1.63
N ILE A 339 -2.55 -9.39 0.99
CA ILE A 339 -3.07 -9.27 -0.38
C ILE A 339 -4.16 -8.20 -0.45
N ASP A 340 -5.17 -8.31 0.41
CA ASP A 340 -6.32 -7.41 0.39
C ASP A 340 -5.90 -5.96 0.63
N ASP A 341 -5.09 -5.72 1.65
CA ASP A 341 -4.71 -4.37 2.04
C ASP A 341 -3.70 -3.74 1.04
N ALA A 342 -2.81 -4.52 0.46
CA ALA A 342 -1.93 -4.04 -0.62
C ALA A 342 -2.75 -3.62 -1.86
N LYS A 343 -3.71 -4.46 -2.29
CA LYS A 343 -4.60 -4.16 -3.42
C LYS A 343 -5.48 -2.94 -3.11
N LEU A 344 -6.06 -2.91 -1.92
CA LEU A 344 -6.94 -1.82 -1.49
C LEU A 344 -6.20 -0.47 -1.47
N LEU A 345 -4.98 -0.43 -0.92
CA LEU A 345 -4.17 0.78 -0.87
C LEU A 345 -3.70 1.21 -2.27
N THR A 346 -3.29 0.26 -3.11
CA THR A 346 -2.88 0.50 -4.50
C THR A 346 -4.01 1.17 -5.30
N ASN A 347 -5.21 0.59 -5.26
CA ASN A 347 -6.38 1.11 -5.96
C ASN A 347 -6.83 2.46 -5.39
N THR A 348 -6.71 2.65 -4.09
CA THR A 348 -7.05 3.91 -3.40
C THR A 348 -6.13 5.04 -3.83
N MET A 349 -4.82 4.80 -3.86
CA MET A 349 -3.86 5.80 -4.36
C MET A 349 -4.14 6.16 -5.82
N GLU A 350 -4.43 5.17 -6.67
CA GLU A 350 -4.76 5.42 -8.08
C GLU A 350 -6.01 6.28 -8.22
N LEU A 351 -7.09 5.93 -7.52
CA LEU A 351 -8.35 6.65 -7.58
C LEU A 351 -8.20 8.08 -7.07
N PHE A 352 -7.55 8.26 -5.90
CA PHE A 352 -7.31 9.59 -5.33
C PHE A 352 -6.44 10.43 -6.25
N ASN A 353 -5.37 9.87 -6.78
CA ASN A 353 -4.47 10.55 -7.70
C ASN A 353 -5.22 11.06 -8.92
N ARG A 354 -5.90 10.16 -9.64
CA ARG A 354 -6.58 10.46 -10.91
C ARG A 354 -7.78 11.38 -10.74
N LYS A 355 -8.53 11.24 -9.64
CA LYS A 355 -9.80 11.95 -9.45
C LYS A 355 -9.66 13.23 -8.63
N VAL A 356 -8.63 13.36 -7.81
CA VAL A 356 -8.45 14.47 -6.90
C VAL A 356 -7.11 15.16 -7.10
N LEU A 357 -6.00 14.50 -6.83
CA LEU A 357 -4.68 15.13 -6.68
C LEU A 357 -4.26 15.96 -7.89
N ILE A 358 -4.32 15.38 -9.09
CA ILE A 358 -3.89 16.07 -10.33
C ILE A 358 -4.75 17.29 -10.67
N GLY A 359 -5.99 17.31 -10.23
CA GLY A 359 -6.95 18.38 -10.50
C GLY A 359 -7.12 19.40 -9.37
N ILE A 360 -6.31 19.34 -8.31
CA ILE A 360 -6.32 20.34 -7.24
C ILE A 360 -5.90 21.70 -7.80
N THR A 361 -6.65 22.75 -7.43
CA THR A 361 -6.30 24.16 -7.70
C THR A 361 -6.11 24.92 -6.38
N ALA A 362 -5.21 25.90 -6.36
CA ALA A 362 -4.97 26.74 -5.20
C ALA A 362 -5.62 28.11 -5.35
N HIS A 363 -5.86 28.80 -4.23
CA HIS A 363 -6.40 30.15 -4.16
C HIS A 363 -5.33 31.12 -3.60
N PRO A 364 -4.42 31.67 -4.44
CA PRO A 364 -3.25 32.41 -3.98
C PRO A 364 -3.59 33.64 -3.14
N GLU A 365 -4.53 34.46 -3.57
CA GLU A 365 -4.91 35.70 -2.86
C GLU A 365 -5.53 35.39 -1.50
N HIS A 366 -6.43 34.39 -1.46
CA HIS A 366 -7.09 33.96 -0.21
C HIS A 366 -6.08 33.37 0.78
N SER A 367 -5.17 32.54 0.32
CA SER A 367 -4.13 31.95 1.13
C SER A 367 -3.14 32.96 1.67
N ALA A 368 -2.71 33.93 0.85
CA ALA A 368 -1.81 35.02 1.24
C ALA A 368 -2.44 35.90 2.32
N HIS A 369 -3.76 36.15 2.22
CA HIS A 369 -4.46 36.92 3.24
C HIS A 369 -4.35 36.32 4.65
N PHE A 370 -4.40 35.00 4.80
CA PHE A 370 -4.16 34.35 6.10
C PHE A 370 -2.76 34.61 6.62
N ALA A 371 -1.76 34.57 5.77
CA ALA A 371 -0.38 34.86 6.16
C ALA A 371 -0.21 36.32 6.60
N GLU A 372 -0.86 37.28 5.91
CA GLU A 372 -0.82 38.72 6.23
C GLU A 372 -1.50 39.03 7.57
N GLN A 373 -2.57 38.30 7.90
CA GLN A 373 -3.30 38.52 9.16
C GLN A 373 -2.63 37.86 10.37
N SER A 374 -1.70 36.93 10.15
CA SER A 374 -1.08 36.18 11.23
C SER A 374 -0.19 37.05 12.11
N LEU A 375 -0.46 37.07 13.42
CA LEU A 375 0.40 37.73 14.40
C LEU A 375 1.80 37.10 14.48
N SER A 376 1.95 35.86 14.01
CA SER A 376 3.23 35.15 13.94
C SER A 376 4.23 35.81 12.98
N LEU A 377 3.77 36.69 12.07
CA LEU A 377 4.64 37.53 11.25
C LEU A 377 5.57 38.43 12.08
N ALA A 378 5.22 38.78 13.32
CA ALA A 378 6.10 39.53 14.21
C ALA A 378 7.47 38.84 14.42
N ARG A 379 7.54 37.51 14.23
CA ARG A 379 8.82 36.78 14.30
C ARG A 379 9.84 37.25 13.26
N VAL A 380 9.39 37.73 12.11
CA VAL A 380 10.26 38.27 11.04
C VAL A 380 10.98 39.54 11.49
N LEU A 381 10.43 40.28 12.46
CA LEU A 381 11.02 41.47 13.03
C LEU A 381 12.19 41.17 13.99
N ILE A 382 12.20 40.01 14.64
CA ILE A 382 13.14 39.69 15.73
C ILE A 382 14.61 39.97 15.34
N PRO A 383 15.09 39.53 14.15
CA PRO A 383 16.49 39.78 13.74
C PRO A 383 16.82 41.26 13.50
N LYS A 384 15.81 42.12 13.35
CA LYS A 384 15.95 43.53 12.99
C LYS A 384 15.79 44.47 14.18
N VAL A 385 14.83 44.17 15.07
CA VAL A 385 14.44 45.08 16.16
C VAL A 385 14.51 44.44 17.56
N GLY A 386 14.86 43.16 17.63
CA GLY A 386 14.90 42.38 18.87
C GLY A 386 13.53 41.85 19.29
N ILE A 387 13.56 40.89 20.22
CA ILE A 387 12.36 40.12 20.61
C ILE A 387 11.31 40.99 21.33
N LYS A 388 11.75 41.91 22.22
CA LYS A 388 10.84 42.75 22.99
C LYS A 388 10.03 43.69 22.09
N ALA A 389 10.65 44.37 21.14
CA ALA A 389 10.02 45.23 20.18
C ALA A 389 9.05 44.45 19.27
N ALA A 390 9.46 43.27 18.78
CA ALA A 390 8.60 42.42 17.99
C ALA A 390 7.34 41.94 18.74
N GLN A 391 7.45 41.60 20.03
CA GLN A 391 6.34 41.24 20.90
C GLN A 391 5.39 42.44 21.11
N GLN A 392 5.91 43.65 21.32
CA GLN A 392 5.07 44.87 21.46
C GLN A 392 4.28 45.13 20.18
N VAL A 393 4.92 44.98 19.01
CA VAL A 393 4.23 45.15 17.73
C VAL A 393 3.09 44.12 17.58
N ALA A 394 3.33 42.83 17.92
CA ALA A 394 2.31 41.81 17.86
C ALA A 394 1.14 42.06 18.78
N LEU A 395 1.40 42.43 20.02
CA LEU A 395 0.35 42.80 21.01
C LEU A 395 -0.48 43.99 20.56
N TRP A 396 0.20 45.03 20.04
CA TRP A 396 -0.48 46.22 19.53
C TRP A 396 -1.36 45.88 18.32
N ALA A 397 -0.86 45.07 17.40
CA ALA A 397 -1.61 44.56 16.24
C ALA A 397 -2.85 43.78 16.67
N GLN A 398 -2.75 42.96 17.70
CA GLN A 398 -3.85 42.16 18.25
C GLN A 398 -4.91 43.07 18.87
N VAL A 399 -4.51 44.02 19.73
CA VAL A 399 -5.44 44.91 20.42
C VAL A 399 -6.19 45.85 19.46
N ASN A 400 -5.49 46.33 18.42
CA ASN A 400 -6.06 47.27 17.46
C ASN A 400 -6.62 46.59 16.19
N ASN A 401 -6.70 45.27 16.17
CA ASN A 401 -7.24 44.47 15.06
C ASN A 401 -6.64 44.89 13.69
N THR A 402 -5.32 45.02 13.66
CA THR A 402 -4.57 45.39 12.44
C THR A 402 -3.46 44.41 12.14
N SER A 403 -2.87 44.48 10.94
CA SER A 403 -1.75 43.64 10.58
C SER A 403 -0.45 43.99 11.33
N VAL A 404 0.41 43.01 11.55
CA VAL A 404 1.76 43.21 12.15
C VAL A 404 2.56 44.25 11.35
N LYS A 405 2.43 44.27 10.04
CA LYS A 405 3.06 45.25 9.15
C LYS A 405 2.60 46.69 9.47
N ASN A 406 1.31 46.92 9.56
CA ASN A 406 0.77 48.22 9.89
C ASN A 406 1.15 48.66 11.29
N ALA A 407 1.04 47.74 12.26
CA ALA A 407 1.46 47.99 13.65
C ALA A 407 2.94 48.44 13.76
N ALA A 408 3.83 47.81 13.01
CA ALA A 408 5.26 48.15 13.00
C ALA A 408 5.51 49.57 12.46
N VAL A 409 4.69 50.03 11.51
CA VAL A 409 4.79 51.39 10.95
C VAL A 409 4.18 52.39 11.91
N GLU A 410 3.01 52.16 12.49
CA GLU A 410 2.31 53.08 13.41
C GLU A 410 3.07 53.26 14.71
N LEU A 411 3.68 52.21 15.24
CA LEU A 411 4.61 52.28 16.39
C LEU A 411 6.00 52.88 16.04
N LYS A 412 6.22 53.28 14.79
CA LYS A 412 7.47 53.81 14.27
C LYS A 412 8.67 52.89 14.50
N VAL A 413 8.41 51.60 14.60
CA VAL A 413 9.46 50.53 14.68
C VAL A 413 10.12 50.38 13.32
N LEU A 414 9.38 50.53 12.23
CA LEU A 414 9.87 50.54 10.85
C LEU A 414 9.27 51.72 10.06
N SER A 415 10.04 52.23 9.08
CA SER A 415 9.49 53.06 8.03
C SER A 415 8.61 52.19 7.08
N LYS A 416 7.66 52.83 6.38
CA LYS A 416 6.79 52.13 5.42
C LYS A 416 7.58 51.33 4.40
N ASP A 417 8.60 51.93 3.77
CA ASP A 417 9.44 51.28 2.76
C ASP A 417 10.22 50.06 3.32
N LYS A 418 10.69 50.13 4.58
CA LYS A 418 11.32 49.00 5.26
C LYS A 418 10.31 47.90 5.59
N ALA A 419 9.10 48.30 6.03
CA ALA A 419 8.02 47.32 6.29
C ALA A 419 7.62 46.59 5.01
N ASP A 420 7.45 47.31 3.89
CA ASP A 420 7.10 46.71 2.60
C ASP A 420 8.13 45.65 2.15
N LYS A 421 9.40 45.90 2.39
CA LYS A 421 10.49 44.95 2.09
C LYS A 421 10.54 43.75 3.05
N ILE A 422 10.42 44.01 4.36
CA ILE A 422 10.56 42.95 5.39
C ILE A 422 9.36 42.01 5.37
N PHE A 423 8.17 42.52 5.11
CA PHE A 423 6.92 41.75 5.07
C PHE A 423 6.51 41.33 3.67
N ASN A 424 7.44 41.35 2.70
CA ASN A 424 7.19 40.73 1.40
C ASN A 424 7.11 39.24 1.56
N LEU A 425 5.89 38.69 1.51
CA LEU A 425 5.60 37.29 1.77
C LEU A 425 6.36 36.35 0.82
N SER A 426 6.53 36.73 -0.44
CA SER A 426 7.27 35.94 -1.44
C SER A 426 8.73 35.75 -1.07
N ASP A 427 9.35 36.71 -0.39
CA ASP A 427 10.75 36.60 0.06
C ASP A 427 10.87 35.75 1.33
N LEU A 428 9.80 35.61 2.10
CA LEU A 428 9.79 34.84 3.35
C LEU A 428 9.70 33.33 3.11
N ILE A 429 9.21 32.88 1.96
CA ILE A 429 9.01 31.47 1.62
C ILE A 429 10.14 30.90 0.73
N ARG A 430 11.07 31.71 0.26
CA ARG A 430 12.14 31.33 -0.71
C ARG A 430 13.39 30.69 -0.07
N ARG A 431 13.27 30.13 1.13
CA ARG A 431 14.42 29.50 1.80
C ARG A 431 14.35 27.99 1.78
#